data_a5cad3806cfd38f254c04cda5be8c286
#
_entry.id   a5cad3806cfd38f254c04cda5be8c286
#
_cell.length_a   1.000
_cell.length_b   1.000
_cell.length_c   1.000
_cell.angle_alpha   90.00
_cell.angle_beta   90.00
_cell.angle_gamma   90.00
#
_symmetry.space_group_name_H-M   'P 1'
#
loop_
_entity.id
_entity.type
_entity.pdbx_description
1 polymer ?
#
loop_
_entity_poly.entity_id
_entity_poly.type
_entity_poly.pdbx_seq_one_letter_code
_entity_poly.pdbx_strand_id
1 'polypeptide(L)'
;MFLGMDIYSWIAAIVIALIVTFLPIMLPFKIVLAMVAMACFYFGRKYYHNHKNGGAETPSMSSAESEALASGILKALGGKDNIVKVDYCATRLRFEVHSYASVDEAAAKAAGAEGVIRPAKNACQVVIKGDVQAVYDALRKQL
;
A
#
# COMPACT_ATOMS: atom_id res chain seq x y z
N MET A 1 7.41 12.72 -20.76
CA MET A 1 6.04 12.23 -20.72
C MET A 1 5.34 12.90 -19.55
N PHE A 2 4.73 14.08 -19.81
CA PHE A 2 4.19 15.03 -18.81
C PHE A 2 2.64 14.97 -18.78
N LEU A 3 2.06 13.81 -18.57
CA LEU A 3 0.62 13.63 -18.67
C LEU A 3 0.03 13.03 -17.41
N GLY A 4 -0.30 13.88 -16.46
CA GLY A 4 -1.01 13.51 -15.26
C GLY A 4 -1.52 14.68 -14.42
N MET A 5 -1.35 15.89 -14.90
CA MET A 5 -1.98 17.06 -14.29
C MET A 5 -3.13 17.51 -15.19
N ASP A 6 -4.34 17.54 -14.63
CA ASP A 6 -5.53 18.00 -15.33
C ASP A 6 -5.28 19.39 -15.94
N ILE A 7 -5.75 19.58 -17.18
CA ILE A 7 -5.62 20.82 -17.93
C ILE A 7 -6.10 22.04 -17.11
N TYR A 8 -7.04 21.83 -16.20
CA TYR A 8 -7.55 22.84 -15.26
C TYR A 8 -6.51 23.31 -14.24
N SER A 9 -5.58 22.45 -13.80
CA SER A 9 -4.53 22.84 -12.85
C SER A 9 -3.46 23.70 -13.51
N TRP A 10 -3.19 23.48 -14.81
CA TRP A 10 -2.31 24.34 -15.61
C TRP A 10 -2.94 25.70 -15.89
N ILE A 11 -4.22 25.74 -16.23
CA ILE A 11 -4.97 26.98 -16.45
C ILE A 11 -5.04 27.78 -15.15
N ALA A 12 -5.32 27.14 -14.01
CA ALA A 12 -5.34 27.80 -12.72
C ALA A 12 -3.96 28.38 -12.34
N ALA A 13 -2.87 27.68 -12.59
CA ALA A 13 -1.52 28.16 -12.32
C ALA A 13 -1.16 29.39 -13.19
N ILE A 14 -1.54 29.38 -14.46
CA ILE A 14 -1.30 30.52 -15.39
C ILE A 14 -2.12 31.74 -14.99
N VAL A 15 -3.40 31.55 -14.61
CA VAL A 15 -4.28 32.65 -14.18
C VAL A 15 -3.77 33.28 -12.87
N ILE A 16 -3.33 32.47 -11.91
CA ILE A 16 -2.74 32.98 -10.65
C ILE A 16 -1.44 33.72 -10.92
N ALA A 17 -0.57 33.22 -11.79
CA ALA A 17 0.67 33.92 -12.18
C ALA A 17 0.39 35.27 -12.86
N LEU A 18 -0.61 35.36 -13.74
CA LEU A 18 -1.04 36.59 -14.38
C LEU A 18 -1.61 37.60 -13.37
N ILE A 19 -2.44 37.19 -12.43
CA ILE A 19 -3.00 38.05 -11.38
C ILE A 19 -1.89 38.60 -10.47
N VAL A 20 -0.94 37.79 -10.06
CA VAL A 20 0.20 38.21 -9.22
C VAL A 20 1.12 39.17 -9.96
N THR A 21 1.27 39.04 -11.28
CA THR A 21 2.10 39.94 -12.10
C THR A 21 1.44 41.28 -12.34
N PHE A 22 0.10 41.32 -12.42
CA PHE A 22 -0.66 42.54 -12.79
C PHE A 22 -1.01 43.44 -11.58
N LEU A 23 -0.96 42.93 -10.34
CA LEU A 23 -1.19 43.77 -9.15
C LEU A 23 0.06 44.60 -8.83
N PRO A 24 -0.06 45.94 -8.71
CA PRO A 24 1.05 46.85 -8.34
C PRO A 24 1.29 46.80 -6.82
N ILE A 25 1.68 45.62 -6.31
CA ILE A 25 1.97 45.43 -4.89
C ILE A 25 3.47 45.64 -4.66
N MET A 26 3.84 46.34 -3.60
CA MET A 26 5.22 46.65 -3.22
C MET A 26 6.14 45.42 -3.27
N LEU A 27 7.34 45.61 -3.80
CA LEU A 27 8.36 44.57 -4.05
C LEU A 27 8.54 43.52 -2.92
N PRO A 28 8.59 43.86 -1.63
CA PRO A 28 8.76 42.88 -0.54
C PRO A 28 7.58 41.91 -0.40
N PHE A 29 6.36 42.36 -0.74
CA PHE A 29 5.17 41.52 -0.62
C PHE A 29 5.09 40.46 -1.73
N LYS A 30 5.65 40.74 -2.91
CA LYS A 30 5.75 39.77 -4.02
C LYS A 30 6.66 38.60 -3.68
N ILE A 31 7.74 38.83 -2.96
CA ILE A 31 8.69 37.78 -2.54
C ILE A 31 8.05 36.85 -1.50
N VAL A 32 7.30 37.41 -0.54
CA VAL A 32 6.61 36.62 0.47
C VAL A 32 5.50 35.77 -0.16
N LEU A 33 4.75 36.34 -1.10
CA LEU A 33 3.69 35.62 -1.80
C LEU A 33 4.26 34.48 -2.68
N ALA A 34 5.39 34.70 -3.35
CA ALA A 34 6.10 33.69 -4.12
C ALA A 34 6.62 32.54 -3.24
N MET A 35 7.15 32.85 -2.04
CA MET A 35 7.58 31.84 -1.08
C MET A 35 6.41 31.01 -0.55
N VAL A 36 5.29 31.64 -0.23
CA VAL A 36 4.07 30.94 0.22
C VAL A 36 3.50 30.05 -0.90
N ALA A 37 3.46 30.55 -2.13
CA ALA A 37 3.00 29.76 -3.28
C ALA A 37 3.93 28.55 -3.54
N MET A 38 5.24 28.72 -3.43
CA MET A 38 6.21 27.63 -3.57
C MET A 38 6.10 26.62 -2.43
N ALA A 39 5.89 27.06 -1.20
CA ALA A 39 5.65 26.17 -0.05
C ALA A 39 4.34 25.39 -0.23
N CYS A 40 3.24 26.05 -0.62
CA CYS A 40 1.96 25.39 -0.90
C CYS A 40 2.09 24.38 -2.05
N PHE A 41 2.82 24.70 -3.11
CA PHE A 41 3.06 23.77 -4.22
C PHE A 41 3.90 22.57 -3.78
N TYR A 42 4.94 22.79 -2.97
CA TYR A 42 5.81 21.73 -2.43
C TYR A 42 5.04 20.82 -1.46
N PHE A 43 4.26 21.40 -0.54
CA PHE A 43 3.42 20.65 0.39
C PHE A 43 2.26 19.95 -0.32
N GLY A 44 1.61 20.60 -1.29
CA GLY A 44 0.56 20.01 -2.10
C GLY A 44 1.07 18.83 -2.92
N ARG A 45 2.25 18.94 -3.53
CA ARG A 45 2.87 17.83 -4.28
C ARG A 45 3.27 16.67 -3.34
N LYS A 46 3.81 16.97 -2.16
CA LYS A 46 4.15 15.96 -1.15
C LYS A 46 2.89 15.26 -0.63
N TYR A 47 1.82 16.01 -0.37
CA TYR A 47 0.53 15.49 0.07
C TYR A 47 -0.11 14.61 -1.03
N TYR A 48 -0.08 15.06 -2.28
CA TYR A 48 -0.64 14.31 -3.42
C TYR A 48 0.17 13.05 -3.76
N HIS A 49 1.49 13.09 -3.61
CA HIS A 49 2.34 11.92 -3.81
C HIS A 49 2.16 10.88 -2.70
N ASN A 50 1.94 11.33 -1.48
CA ASN A 50 1.65 10.46 -0.34
C ASN A 50 0.27 9.79 -0.47
N HIS A 51 -0.73 10.50 -1.03
CA HIS A 51 -2.07 9.96 -1.26
C HIS A 51 -2.16 9.01 -2.49
N LYS A 52 -1.29 9.14 -3.47
CA LYS A 52 -1.27 8.20 -4.61
C LYS A 52 -0.63 6.85 -4.27
N ASN A 53 0.21 6.80 -3.25
CA ASN A 53 0.78 5.55 -2.73
C ASN A 53 -0.04 4.96 -1.56
N GLY A 54 -1.08 5.67 -1.12
CA GLY A 54 -2.05 5.20 -0.13
C GLY A 54 -3.22 4.50 -0.84
N GLY A 55 -3.02 3.30 -1.33
CA GLY A 55 -4.11 2.36 -1.34
C GLY A 55 -4.60 2.20 0.09
N ALA A 56 -5.93 2.24 0.29
CA ALA A 56 -6.68 2.18 1.55
C ALA A 56 -5.78 2.00 2.78
N GLU A 57 -5.81 2.95 3.71
CA GLU A 57 -5.09 2.85 4.99
C GLU A 57 -5.51 1.56 5.71
N THR A 58 -4.87 0.47 5.34
CA THR A 58 -4.82 -0.71 6.18
C THR A 58 -3.98 -0.32 7.39
N PRO A 59 -4.46 -0.54 8.62
CA PRO A 59 -3.69 -0.24 9.82
C PRO A 59 -2.31 -0.90 9.66
N SER A 60 -1.26 -0.10 9.71
CA SER A 60 0.11 -0.58 9.54
C SER A 60 0.40 -1.56 10.68
N MET A 61 0.51 -2.83 10.35
CA MET A 61 0.94 -3.86 11.29
C MET A 61 2.40 -3.59 11.68
N SER A 62 2.74 -3.77 12.95
CA SER A 62 4.13 -3.73 13.36
C SER A 62 4.92 -4.86 12.71
N SER A 63 6.22 -4.67 12.48
CA SER A 63 7.07 -5.70 11.86
C SER A 63 7.06 -7.02 12.65
N ALA A 64 7.02 -6.95 13.99
CA ALA A 64 6.93 -8.12 14.84
C ALA A 64 5.59 -8.86 14.68
N GLU A 65 4.50 -8.14 14.51
CA GLU A 65 3.17 -8.70 14.34
C GLU A 65 3.02 -9.36 12.96
N SER A 66 3.54 -8.74 11.91
CA SER A 66 3.57 -9.32 10.57
C SER A 66 4.45 -10.59 10.50
N GLU A 67 5.58 -10.64 11.21
CA GLU A 67 6.44 -11.82 11.30
C GLU A 67 5.77 -12.97 12.08
N ALA A 68 5.10 -12.66 13.19
CA ALA A 68 4.36 -13.63 13.97
C ALA A 68 3.21 -14.25 13.15
N LEU A 69 2.45 -13.41 12.45
CA LEU A 69 1.35 -13.83 11.58
C LEU A 69 1.87 -14.66 10.39
N ALA A 70 2.97 -14.24 9.76
CA ALA A 70 3.61 -14.98 8.69
C ALA A 70 4.06 -16.39 9.14
N SER A 71 4.71 -16.49 10.30
CA SER A 71 5.16 -17.78 10.85
C SER A 71 3.99 -18.68 11.22
N GLY A 72 2.90 -18.11 11.75
CA GLY A 72 1.67 -18.84 12.06
C GLY A 72 0.99 -19.40 10.81
N ILE A 73 0.87 -18.60 9.77
CA ILE A 73 0.32 -19.00 8.46
C ILE A 73 1.21 -20.10 7.84
N LEU A 74 2.52 -19.92 7.87
CA LEU A 74 3.46 -20.92 7.33
C LEU A 74 3.28 -22.28 7.97
N LYS A 75 3.15 -22.33 9.30
CA LYS A 75 2.87 -23.59 10.05
C LYS A 75 1.51 -24.16 9.69
N ALA A 76 0.48 -23.33 9.61
CA ALA A 76 -0.87 -23.74 9.28
C ALA A 76 -1.01 -24.30 7.85
N LEU A 77 -0.15 -23.88 6.94
CA LEU A 77 -0.10 -24.39 5.55
C LEU A 77 0.71 -25.69 5.42
N GLY A 78 1.24 -26.24 6.51
CA GLY A 78 2.03 -27.46 6.49
C GLY A 78 3.53 -27.25 6.32
N GLY A 79 4.00 -26.03 6.59
CA GLY A 79 5.41 -25.65 6.48
C GLY A 79 5.82 -25.22 5.08
N LYS A 80 7.07 -24.77 4.95
CA LYS A 80 7.63 -24.26 3.69
C LYS A 80 7.67 -25.30 2.58
N ASP A 81 7.88 -26.56 2.94
CA ASP A 81 7.99 -27.64 1.96
C ASP A 81 6.66 -27.95 1.25
N ASN A 82 5.54 -27.51 1.80
CA ASN A 82 4.22 -27.63 1.17
C ASN A 82 3.90 -26.46 0.26
N ILE A 83 4.66 -25.35 0.29
CA ILE A 83 4.40 -24.14 -0.49
C ILE A 83 5.21 -24.19 -1.78
N VAL A 84 4.53 -24.18 -2.92
CA VAL A 84 5.12 -24.11 -4.25
C VAL A 84 5.36 -22.67 -4.66
N LYS A 85 4.34 -21.82 -4.42
CA LYS A 85 4.36 -20.42 -4.79
C LYS A 85 3.53 -19.59 -3.83
N VAL A 86 3.96 -18.36 -3.57
CA VAL A 86 3.19 -17.35 -2.84
C VAL A 86 3.06 -16.11 -3.69
N ASP A 87 1.87 -15.55 -3.72
CA ASP A 87 1.52 -14.31 -4.38
C ASP A 87 0.57 -13.51 -3.47
N TYR A 88 0.37 -12.23 -3.71
CA TYR A 88 -0.53 -11.44 -2.89
C TYR A 88 -1.39 -10.48 -3.72
N CYS A 89 -2.48 -10.02 -3.15
CA CYS A 89 -3.29 -8.92 -3.63
C CYS A 89 -3.69 -8.02 -2.45
N ALA A 90 -4.46 -7.00 -2.68
CA ALA A 90 -4.79 -5.97 -1.68
C ALA A 90 -5.34 -6.49 -0.35
N THR A 91 -5.99 -7.66 -0.34
CA THR A 91 -6.71 -8.18 0.86
C THR A 91 -6.38 -9.62 1.21
N ARG A 92 -5.57 -10.33 0.42
CA ARG A 92 -5.30 -11.75 0.64
C ARG A 92 -3.97 -12.23 0.07
N LEU A 93 -3.40 -13.23 0.71
CA LEU A 93 -2.30 -14.03 0.20
C LEU A 93 -2.84 -15.19 -0.63
N ARG A 94 -2.17 -15.50 -1.73
CA ARG A 94 -2.47 -16.63 -2.62
C ARG A 94 -1.33 -17.60 -2.57
N PHE A 95 -1.62 -18.83 -2.19
CA PHE A 95 -0.65 -19.91 -2.12
C PHE A 95 -0.99 -20.98 -3.14
N GLU A 96 0.04 -21.48 -3.80
CA GLU A 96 0.01 -22.75 -4.50
C GLU A 96 0.72 -23.77 -3.60
N VAL A 97 0.05 -24.88 -3.28
CA VAL A 97 0.51 -25.87 -2.34
C VAL A 97 0.62 -27.24 -3.00
N HIS A 98 1.57 -28.06 -2.54
CA HIS A 98 1.70 -29.44 -3.00
C HIS A 98 0.50 -30.28 -2.57
N SER A 99 0.08 -30.15 -1.32
CA SER A 99 -1.06 -30.88 -0.77
C SER A 99 -1.91 -29.99 0.12
N TYR A 100 -3.20 -29.88 -0.21
CA TYR A 100 -4.16 -29.19 0.65
C TYR A 100 -4.50 -29.99 1.93
N ALA A 101 -4.25 -31.29 1.94
CA ALA A 101 -4.48 -32.11 3.13
C ALA A 101 -3.60 -31.71 4.33
N SER A 102 -2.48 -31.04 4.08
CA SER A 102 -1.58 -30.51 5.10
C SER A 102 -1.96 -29.12 5.58
N VAL A 103 -3.04 -28.51 5.04
CA VAL A 103 -3.49 -27.17 5.41
C VAL A 103 -4.48 -27.26 6.55
N ASP A 104 -4.15 -26.61 7.66
CA ASP A 104 -5.03 -26.43 8.82
C ASP A 104 -5.66 -25.04 8.81
N GLU A 105 -6.91 -24.97 8.37
CA GLU A 105 -7.66 -23.71 8.31
C GLU A 105 -7.92 -23.10 9.69
N ALA A 106 -8.09 -23.96 10.73
CA ALA A 106 -8.33 -23.50 12.09
C ALA A 106 -7.07 -22.87 12.68
N ALA A 107 -5.91 -23.50 12.44
CA ALA A 107 -4.62 -22.95 12.85
C ALA A 107 -4.30 -21.63 12.14
N ALA A 108 -4.64 -21.48 10.84
CA ALA A 108 -4.47 -20.23 10.12
C ALA A 108 -5.32 -19.09 10.71
N LYS A 109 -6.57 -19.38 11.08
CA LYS A 109 -7.44 -18.41 11.78
C LYS A 109 -6.92 -18.06 13.16
N ALA A 110 -6.44 -19.04 13.91
CA ALA A 110 -5.84 -18.82 15.23
C ALA A 110 -4.56 -17.98 15.16
N ALA A 111 -3.83 -18.06 14.05
CA ALA A 111 -2.67 -17.21 13.78
C ALA A 111 -3.02 -15.75 13.45
N GLY A 112 -4.29 -15.44 13.17
CA GLY A 112 -4.77 -14.10 12.89
C GLY A 112 -5.30 -13.87 11.46
N ALA A 113 -5.45 -14.95 10.67
CA ALA A 113 -6.14 -14.87 9.39
C ALA A 113 -7.66 -14.70 9.58
N GLU A 114 -8.30 -13.85 8.79
CA GLU A 114 -9.77 -13.72 8.82
C GLU A 114 -10.47 -14.94 8.24
N GLY A 115 -9.83 -15.59 7.28
CA GLY A 115 -10.40 -16.77 6.63
C GLY A 115 -9.44 -17.42 5.65
N VAL A 116 -9.75 -18.67 5.35
CA VAL A 116 -9.04 -19.46 4.35
C VAL A 116 -10.04 -19.90 3.29
N ILE A 117 -9.68 -19.72 2.02
CA ILE A 117 -10.52 -20.08 0.87
C ILE A 117 -9.75 -21.06 0.01
N ARG A 118 -10.41 -22.12 -0.43
CA ARG A 118 -9.87 -23.11 -1.35
C ARG A 118 -10.44 -22.93 -2.76
N PRO A 119 -9.78 -22.14 -3.63
CA PRO A 119 -10.28 -21.91 -4.98
C PRO A 119 -10.06 -23.11 -5.91
N ALA A 120 -9.05 -23.94 -5.65
CA ALA A 120 -8.72 -25.11 -6.44
C ALA A 120 -8.07 -26.20 -5.58
N LYS A 121 -7.83 -27.38 -6.17
CA LYS A 121 -7.29 -28.56 -5.47
C LYS A 121 -5.95 -28.29 -4.79
N ASN A 122 -5.07 -27.55 -5.44
CA ASN A 122 -3.71 -27.23 -4.96
C ASN A 122 -3.52 -25.73 -4.69
N ALA A 123 -4.60 -24.99 -4.48
CA ALA A 123 -4.56 -23.55 -4.23
C ALA A 123 -5.26 -23.20 -2.92
N CYS A 124 -4.65 -22.29 -2.18
CA CYS A 124 -5.15 -21.77 -0.92
C CYS A 124 -5.10 -20.25 -0.96
N GLN A 125 -6.13 -19.57 -0.48
CA GLN A 125 -6.14 -18.13 -0.30
C GLN A 125 -6.41 -17.82 1.16
N VAL A 126 -5.51 -17.05 1.76
CA VAL A 126 -5.62 -16.61 3.16
C VAL A 126 -5.99 -15.15 3.18
N VAL A 127 -7.14 -14.83 3.72
CA VAL A 127 -7.63 -13.45 3.88
C VAL A 127 -7.01 -12.86 5.13
N ILE A 128 -6.39 -11.70 5.00
CA ILE A 128 -5.69 -11.01 6.09
C ILE A 128 -6.32 -9.64 6.30
N LYS A 129 -6.49 -9.28 7.55
CA LYS A 129 -6.87 -7.94 7.97
C LYS A 129 -5.61 -7.13 8.25
N GLY A 130 -5.39 -6.07 7.49
CA GLY A 130 -4.23 -5.20 7.66
C GLY A 130 -3.31 -5.19 6.45
N ASP A 131 -2.02 -4.99 6.69
CA ASP A 131 -1.00 -4.85 5.63
C ASP A 131 -0.56 -6.21 5.09
N VAL A 132 -1.24 -6.67 4.04
CA VAL A 132 -0.93 -7.93 3.36
C VAL A 132 0.48 -7.93 2.79
N GLN A 133 1.00 -6.78 2.35
CA GLN A 133 2.34 -6.68 1.79
C GLN A 133 3.41 -6.92 2.87
N ALA A 134 3.25 -6.35 4.06
CA ALA A 134 4.17 -6.58 5.17
C ALA A 134 4.23 -8.06 5.56
N VAL A 135 3.09 -8.75 5.58
CA VAL A 135 3.02 -10.19 5.86
C VAL A 135 3.64 -11.01 4.73
N TYR A 136 3.43 -10.62 3.48
CA TYR A 136 4.06 -11.26 2.33
C TYR A 136 5.58 -11.15 2.36
N ASP A 137 6.11 -9.96 2.66
CA ASP A 137 7.55 -9.73 2.77
C ASP A 137 8.16 -10.52 3.93
N ALA A 138 7.45 -10.63 5.06
CA ALA A 138 7.85 -11.46 6.19
C ALA A 138 7.85 -12.96 5.84
N LEU A 139 6.85 -13.43 5.08
CA LEU A 139 6.79 -14.81 4.58
C LEU A 139 7.96 -15.13 3.64
N ARG A 140 8.26 -14.22 2.68
CA ARG A 140 9.38 -14.43 1.76
C ARG A 140 10.74 -14.56 2.42
N LYS A 141 10.92 -13.96 3.59
CA LYS A 141 12.15 -14.11 4.38
C LYS A 141 12.26 -15.48 5.04
N GLN A 142 11.12 -16.16 5.24
CA GLN A 142 11.05 -17.46 5.93
C GLN A 142 11.01 -18.65 4.96
N LEU A 143 10.70 -18.41 3.68
CA LEU A 143 10.70 -19.41 2.60
C LEU A 143 12.09 -19.61 2.02
#